data_168b09e19be188bca0d142c67a6c13be
#
_entry.id   168b09e19be188bca0d142c67a6c13be
#
_cell.length_a   1.000
_cell.length_b   1.000
_cell.length_c   1.000
_cell.angle_alpha   90.00
_cell.angle_beta   90.00
_cell.angle_gamma   90.00
#
_symmetry.space_group_name_H-M   'P 1'
#
loop_
_entity.id
_entity.type
_entity.pdbx_description
1 polymer ?
#
loop_
_entity_poly.entity_id
_entity_poly.type
_entity_poly.pdbx_seq_one_letter_code
_entity_poly.pdbx_strand_id
1 'polypeptide(L)'
;FIKSSVLSRHHSSIMLAKNLGDGSMSWIWNCNLRNQEIIYMLNNNTICAIATASGGAIGIIRISGPEAISIADKIFFPIGSNLSLSQRNAYTLAFGNIVNAEKEVVDEVLVSIFRAPHSYTGEDSVEISCHGSSYVLSQVMMLLTQNGCQPAGPGEFTQRAFLNGKMDLSQAEAVADLISSTNKATHDMALSQLKGHFSNELSELRAHLLKLTSLLELEIDFSDHEELEFADRSELYALANDIHRRLVSLARSFEVGNALKNGIPVAIVGNTNVGKSTLLNSLLHEEKAIVSNVHGTTRDFIEDTTIINGIQFRFVDTAGIRDTDDIVENIGIERTYQKMQEAKIVLWLIDQQPTEAETEDIKERVEGKKLIVVRNKIDQDIHSSTAESDLLSALLSGIEYKTVDISAKYGTNIPLLEQLIVEAANIPQISESDIVITSARHYSALL
;
A
#
# COMPACT_ATOMS: atom_id res chain seq x y z
N PHE A 1 -7.29 -41.55 -23.89
CA PHE A 1 -6.07 -42.29 -23.49
C PHE A 1 -4.87 -41.37 -23.58
N ILE A 2 -4.45 -40.80 -22.45
CA ILE A 2 -3.25 -40.00 -22.33
C ILE A 2 -2.10 -40.95 -21.98
N LYS A 3 -1.19 -41.20 -22.91
CA LYS A 3 0.07 -41.87 -22.64
C LYS A 3 1.21 -40.84 -22.81
N SER A 4 1.96 -40.69 -21.72
CA SER A 4 3.23 -40.00 -21.57
C SER A 4 3.27 -38.49 -21.95
N SER A 5 3.16 -37.65 -20.96
CA SER A 5 3.50 -36.21 -21.02
C SER A 5 4.97 -36.01 -20.64
N VAL A 6 5.76 -35.41 -21.49
CA VAL A 6 7.08 -34.85 -21.15
C VAL A 6 6.91 -33.42 -20.73
N LEU A 7 7.23 -33.12 -19.47
CA LEU A 7 7.22 -31.78 -18.88
C LEU A 7 8.55 -31.08 -19.15
N SER A 8 8.55 -30.02 -19.94
CA SER A 8 9.66 -29.06 -20.03
C SER A 8 9.29 -27.80 -19.24
N ARG A 9 10.12 -27.44 -18.26
CA ARG A 9 9.96 -26.20 -17.49
C ARG A 9 10.76 -25.07 -18.16
N HIS A 10 10.05 -24.10 -18.72
CA HIS A 10 10.60 -22.78 -18.96
C HIS A 10 9.56 -21.73 -18.55
N HIS A 11 9.96 -20.87 -17.61
CA HIS A 11 9.29 -19.65 -17.18
C HIS A 11 7.76 -19.63 -17.32
N SER A 12 7.07 -20.02 -16.25
CA SER A 12 5.64 -19.74 -15.95
C SER A 12 4.56 -20.27 -16.91
N SER A 13 4.88 -21.09 -17.91
CA SER A 13 3.92 -21.68 -18.83
C SER A 13 4.23 -23.17 -19.09
N ILE A 14 3.22 -24.04 -19.02
CA ILE A 14 3.35 -25.45 -19.39
C ILE A 14 2.95 -25.61 -20.83
N MET A 15 3.85 -26.16 -21.65
CA MET A 15 3.53 -26.68 -22.97
C MET A 15 3.06 -28.11 -22.85
N LEU A 16 1.86 -28.41 -23.35
CA LEU A 16 1.35 -29.78 -23.49
C LEU A 16 1.55 -30.24 -24.92
N ALA A 17 2.28 -31.35 -25.08
CA ALA A 17 2.42 -32.01 -26.38
C ALA A 17 1.22 -32.94 -26.60
N LYS A 18 0.48 -32.75 -27.70
CA LYS A 18 -0.60 -33.61 -28.12
C LYS A 18 -0.13 -34.45 -29.32
N ASN A 19 -0.17 -35.75 -29.19
CA ASN A 19 0.10 -36.68 -30.31
C ASN A 19 -1.14 -36.73 -31.21
N LEU A 20 -1.00 -36.38 -32.48
CA LEU A 20 -2.10 -36.31 -33.47
C LEU A 20 -2.40 -37.64 -34.16
N GLY A 21 -1.75 -38.73 -33.75
CA GLY A 21 -2.05 -40.07 -34.29
C GLY A 21 -1.37 -40.39 -35.62
N ASP A 22 -0.76 -39.43 -36.28
CA ASP A 22 -0.01 -39.58 -37.54
C ASP A 22 1.53 -39.54 -37.34
N GLY A 23 1.97 -39.55 -36.06
CA GLY A 23 3.37 -39.46 -35.70
C GLY A 23 3.87 -38.00 -35.52
N SER A 24 3.04 -36.97 -35.78
CA SER A 24 3.37 -35.58 -35.54
C SER A 24 2.95 -35.13 -34.14
N MET A 25 3.75 -34.19 -33.51
CA MET A 25 3.46 -33.57 -32.25
C MET A 25 3.10 -32.10 -32.46
N SER A 26 1.92 -31.67 -32.03
CA SER A 26 1.60 -30.24 -31.93
C SER A 26 1.68 -29.76 -30.50
N TRP A 27 2.27 -28.57 -30.31
CA TRP A 27 2.36 -27.90 -29.01
C TRP A 27 1.21 -26.91 -28.93
N ILE A 28 0.33 -27.09 -27.95
CA ILE A 28 -0.80 -26.19 -27.70
C ILE A 28 -0.49 -25.38 -26.44
N TRP A 29 -0.47 -24.06 -26.58
CA TRP A 29 -0.45 -23.15 -25.45
C TRP A 29 -1.85 -23.12 -24.81
N ASN A 30 -1.97 -23.67 -23.60
CA ASN A 30 -3.24 -23.64 -22.90
C ASN A 30 -3.12 -22.90 -21.57
N CYS A 31 -3.18 -21.57 -21.64
CA CYS A 31 -3.17 -20.69 -20.48
C CYS A 31 -4.43 -20.86 -19.59
N ASN A 32 -5.55 -21.31 -20.18
CA ASN A 32 -6.83 -21.40 -19.47
C ASN A 32 -6.99 -22.65 -18.59
N LEU A 33 -6.37 -23.78 -18.95
CA LEU A 33 -6.50 -25.01 -18.15
C LEU A 33 -5.77 -24.90 -16.80
N ARG A 34 -4.66 -24.22 -16.76
CA ARG A 34 -3.88 -24.05 -15.52
C ARG A 34 -4.61 -23.19 -14.49
N ASN A 35 -5.27 -22.15 -14.94
CA ASN A 35 -6.06 -21.29 -14.04
C ASN A 35 -7.25 -22.05 -13.47
N GLN A 36 -7.92 -22.89 -14.26
CA GLN A 36 -9.04 -23.70 -13.78
C GLN A 36 -8.60 -24.80 -12.81
N GLU A 37 -7.48 -25.47 -13.05
CA GLU A 37 -6.95 -26.48 -12.11
C GLU A 37 -6.45 -25.86 -10.81
N ILE A 38 -5.78 -24.72 -10.87
CA ILE A 38 -5.35 -23.96 -9.66
C ILE A 38 -6.58 -23.44 -8.90
N ILE A 39 -7.55 -22.87 -9.59
CA ILE A 39 -8.82 -22.43 -9.00
C ILE A 39 -9.56 -23.62 -8.38
N TYR A 40 -9.59 -24.77 -9.05
CA TYR A 40 -10.22 -25.99 -8.54
C TYR A 40 -9.50 -26.54 -7.30
N MET A 41 -8.16 -26.52 -7.26
CA MET A 41 -7.39 -26.94 -6.09
C MET A 41 -7.53 -25.98 -4.91
N LEU A 42 -7.55 -24.67 -5.16
CA LEU A 42 -7.74 -23.64 -4.13
C LEU A 42 -9.16 -23.63 -3.57
N ASN A 43 -10.17 -23.89 -4.41
CA ASN A 43 -11.57 -23.87 -3.99
C ASN A 43 -12.04 -25.16 -3.30
N ASN A 44 -11.24 -26.22 -3.30
CA ASN A 44 -11.64 -27.50 -2.69
C ASN A 44 -11.32 -27.62 -1.20
N ASN A 45 -10.52 -26.72 -0.65
CA ASN A 45 -10.10 -26.76 0.74
C ASN A 45 -10.84 -25.71 1.56
N THR A 46 -11.29 -26.09 2.75
CA THR A 46 -11.80 -25.15 3.74
C THR A 46 -10.65 -24.59 4.57
N ILE A 47 -10.53 -23.29 4.63
CA ILE A 47 -9.47 -22.58 5.35
C ILE A 47 -9.98 -21.88 6.59
N CYS A 48 -9.09 -21.68 7.56
CA CYS A 48 -9.39 -20.89 8.76
C CYS A 48 -8.21 -20.03 9.18
N ALA A 49 -8.48 -18.87 9.77
CA ALA A 49 -7.47 -18.03 10.39
C ALA A 49 -8.05 -17.14 11.48
N ILE A 50 -7.18 -16.71 12.39
CA ILE A 50 -7.48 -15.64 13.35
C ILE A 50 -7.51 -14.32 12.57
N ALA A 51 -8.66 -13.64 12.61
CA ALA A 51 -8.90 -12.41 11.84
C ALA A 51 -8.60 -11.12 12.64
N THR A 52 -8.41 -11.23 13.96
CA THR A 52 -8.12 -10.11 14.87
C THR A 52 -6.73 -10.23 15.48
N ALA A 53 -6.16 -9.12 15.95
CA ALA A 53 -4.94 -9.18 16.74
C ALA A 53 -5.21 -9.94 18.06
N SER A 54 -4.22 -10.72 18.52
CA SER A 54 -4.30 -11.42 19.81
C SER A 54 -4.15 -10.45 20.98
N GLY A 55 -4.79 -10.78 22.13
CA GLY A 55 -4.70 -9.99 23.37
C GLY A 55 -5.78 -8.92 23.54
N GLY A 56 -6.73 -8.80 22.62
CA GLY A 56 -7.94 -7.98 22.78
C GLY A 56 -9.00 -8.69 23.62
N ALA A 57 -10.08 -7.97 23.98
CA ALA A 57 -11.21 -8.57 24.70
C ALA A 57 -11.97 -9.61 23.85
N ILE A 58 -12.03 -9.39 22.54
CA ILE A 58 -12.71 -10.26 21.56
C ILE A 58 -11.70 -10.70 20.51
N GLY A 59 -11.75 -11.99 20.17
CA GLY A 59 -11.05 -12.57 19.04
C GLY A 59 -12.03 -13.14 18.02
N ILE A 60 -11.73 -12.99 16.74
CA ILE A 60 -12.55 -13.53 15.66
C ILE A 60 -11.71 -14.52 14.85
N ILE A 61 -12.26 -15.72 14.66
CA ILE A 61 -11.70 -16.73 13.77
C ILE A 61 -12.64 -16.86 12.58
N ARG A 62 -12.08 -16.69 11.37
CA ARG A 62 -12.81 -16.81 10.12
C ARG A 62 -12.53 -18.16 9.46
N ILE A 63 -13.57 -18.76 8.95
CA ILE A 63 -13.56 -20.03 8.20
C ILE A 63 -14.17 -19.75 6.82
N SER A 64 -13.59 -20.25 5.75
CA SER A 64 -14.14 -20.12 4.37
C SER A 64 -13.87 -21.37 3.57
N GLY A 65 -14.85 -21.80 2.78
CA GLY A 65 -14.75 -22.93 1.90
C GLY A 65 -16.01 -23.80 1.90
N PRO A 66 -16.02 -24.86 1.08
CA PRO A 66 -17.22 -25.70 0.87
C PRO A 66 -17.71 -26.39 2.14
N GLU A 67 -16.82 -26.68 3.08
CA GLU A 67 -17.17 -27.37 4.35
C GLU A 67 -17.15 -26.42 5.56
N ALA A 68 -17.12 -25.10 5.37
CA ALA A 68 -16.97 -24.14 6.47
C ALA A 68 -18.06 -24.30 7.54
N ILE A 69 -19.32 -24.41 7.13
CA ILE A 69 -20.45 -24.56 8.04
C ILE A 69 -20.48 -25.94 8.70
N SER A 70 -20.22 -27.00 7.94
CA SER A 70 -20.24 -28.39 8.45
C SER A 70 -19.11 -28.66 9.45
N ILE A 71 -17.93 -28.07 9.24
CA ILE A 71 -16.81 -28.17 10.20
C ILE A 71 -17.09 -27.37 11.46
N ALA A 72 -17.61 -26.15 11.34
CA ALA A 72 -18.01 -25.36 12.50
C ALA A 72 -19.11 -26.04 13.33
N ASP A 73 -20.08 -26.70 12.69
CA ASP A 73 -21.14 -27.46 13.37
C ASP A 73 -20.60 -28.59 14.27
N LYS A 74 -19.45 -29.19 13.91
CA LYS A 74 -18.88 -30.31 14.69
C LYS A 74 -18.36 -29.86 16.06
N ILE A 75 -17.96 -28.62 16.20
CA ILE A 75 -17.34 -28.08 17.42
C ILE A 75 -18.26 -27.10 18.16
N PHE A 76 -19.38 -26.69 17.55
CA PHE A 76 -20.30 -25.70 18.08
C PHE A 76 -21.57 -26.37 18.67
N PHE A 77 -21.92 -26.02 19.89
CA PHE A 77 -23.11 -26.48 20.58
C PHE A 77 -23.99 -25.27 20.91
N PRO A 78 -25.17 -25.13 20.26
CA PRO A 78 -26.05 -23.98 20.48
C PRO A 78 -26.67 -23.97 21.87
N ILE A 79 -26.81 -22.78 22.45
CA ILE A 79 -27.54 -22.53 23.69
C ILE A 79 -28.89 -21.89 23.36
N GLY A 80 -29.94 -22.37 23.95
CA GLY A 80 -31.31 -21.83 23.80
C GLY A 80 -31.97 -22.15 22.43
N SER A 81 -31.36 -23.01 21.62
CA SER A 81 -31.91 -23.44 20.34
C SER A 81 -31.37 -24.85 20.00
N ASN A 82 -32.19 -25.66 19.36
CA ASN A 82 -31.77 -26.99 18.86
C ASN A 82 -31.34 -26.97 17.39
N LEU A 83 -31.28 -25.78 16.76
CA LEU A 83 -30.90 -25.67 15.36
C LEU A 83 -29.38 -25.67 15.21
N SER A 84 -28.85 -26.57 14.39
CA SER A 84 -27.45 -26.56 13.96
C SER A 84 -27.14 -25.35 13.11
N LEU A 85 -25.84 -25.02 12.90
CA LEU A 85 -25.43 -23.95 12.01
C LEU A 85 -25.87 -24.20 10.58
N SER A 86 -25.85 -25.45 10.15
CA SER A 86 -26.27 -25.88 8.81
C SER A 86 -27.76 -25.63 8.52
N GLN A 87 -28.59 -25.60 9.56
CA GLN A 87 -30.04 -25.35 9.45
C GLN A 87 -30.41 -23.86 9.51
N ARG A 88 -29.44 -22.99 9.82
CA ARG A 88 -29.68 -21.56 9.96
C ARG A 88 -29.54 -20.83 8.62
N ASN A 89 -30.27 -19.73 8.50
CA ASN A 89 -30.17 -18.86 7.33
C ASN A 89 -28.86 -18.07 7.32
N ALA A 90 -28.44 -17.61 6.15
CA ALA A 90 -27.36 -16.65 6.01
C ALA A 90 -27.66 -15.36 6.80
N TYR A 91 -26.60 -14.65 7.22
CA TYR A 91 -26.68 -13.41 7.98
C TYR A 91 -27.37 -13.56 9.33
N THR A 92 -27.27 -14.74 9.95
CA THR A 92 -27.78 -14.98 11.30
C THR A 92 -26.64 -15.19 12.30
N LEU A 93 -26.92 -14.88 13.54
CA LEU A 93 -26.05 -15.13 14.68
C LEU A 93 -26.55 -16.34 15.48
N ALA A 94 -25.64 -17.16 15.95
CA ALA A 94 -25.90 -18.26 16.85
C ALA A 94 -25.05 -18.09 18.12
N PHE A 95 -25.67 -18.16 19.28
CA PHE A 95 -24.99 -18.19 20.55
C PHE A 95 -24.83 -19.65 21.03
N GLY A 96 -23.66 -19.98 21.56
CA GLY A 96 -23.38 -21.34 22.01
C GLY A 96 -21.96 -21.53 22.50
N ASN A 97 -21.60 -22.78 22.75
CA ASN A 97 -20.32 -23.20 23.28
C ASN A 97 -19.47 -23.84 22.19
N ILE A 98 -18.16 -23.55 22.17
CA ILE A 98 -17.18 -24.41 21.53
C ILE A 98 -16.74 -25.48 22.50
N VAL A 99 -16.76 -26.73 22.05
CA VAL A 99 -16.51 -27.91 22.90
C VAL A 99 -15.38 -28.75 22.29
N ASN A 100 -14.47 -29.21 23.12
CA ASN A 100 -13.38 -30.10 22.72
C ASN A 100 -13.83 -31.57 22.57
N ALA A 101 -12.92 -32.47 22.21
CA ALA A 101 -13.19 -33.89 22.01
C ALA A 101 -13.63 -34.60 23.34
N GLU A 102 -13.18 -34.09 24.47
CA GLU A 102 -13.54 -34.56 25.84
C GLU A 102 -14.88 -33.98 26.31
N LYS A 103 -15.59 -33.22 25.48
CA LYS A 103 -16.85 -32.52 25.78
C LYS A 103 -16.73 -31.41 26.84
N GLU A 104 -15.53 -30.88 27.03
CA GLU A 104 -15.31 -29.71 27.86
C GLU A 104 -15.56 -28.44 27.08
N VAL A 105 -16.16 -27.44 27.72
CA VAL A 105 -16.39 -26.12 27.13
C VAL A 105 -15.09 -25.38 27.08
N VAL A 106 -14.68 -25.00 25.85
CA VAL A 106 -13.50 -24.18 25.62
C VAL A 106 -13.82 -22.70 25.78
N ASP A 107 -14.98 -22.27 25.23
CA ASP A 107 -15.44 -20.90 25.33
C ASP A 107 -16.91 -20.77 24.94
N GLU A 108 -17.57 -19.71 25.44
CA GLU A 108 -18.89 -19.27 24.99
C GLU A 108 -18.73 -18.26 23.87
N VAL A 109 -19.36 -18.53 22.70
CA VAL A 109 -19.10 -17.81 21.48
C VAL A 109 -20.36 -17.32 20.76
N LEU A 110 -20.18 -16.30 19.91
CA LEU A 110 -21.14 -15.92 18.87
C LEU A 110 -20.63 -16.37 17.53
N VAL A 111 -21.48 -17.06 16.76
CA VAL A 111 -21.13 -17.56 15.41
C VAL A 111 -21.98 -16.86 14.37
N SER A 112 -21.33 -16.19 13.42
CA SER A 112 -21.96 -15.54 12.26
C SER A 112 -21.88 -16.47 11.04
N ILE A 113 -22.97 -16.59 10.28
CA ILE A 113 -23.08 -17.51 9.14
C ILE A 113 -23.26 -16.70 7.85
N PHE A 114 -22.43 -16.97 6.87
CA PHE A 114 -22.51 -16.41 5.53
C PHE A 114 -22.55 -17.54 4.50
N ARG A 115 -23.48 -17.47 3.53
CA ARG A 115 -23.59 -18.48 2.48
C ARG A 115 -23.19 -17.91 1.13
N ALA A 116 -22.58 -18.75 0.33
CA ALA A 116 -22.24 -18.44 -1.05
C ALA A 116 -23.49 -18.01 -1.84
N PRO A 117 -23.38 -17.05 -2.76
CA PRO A 117 -22.21 -16.20 -3.08
C PRO A 117 -22.10 -14.93 -2.20
N HIS A 118 -22.93 -14.80 -1.18
CA HIS A 118 -23.07 -13.59 -0.37
C HIS A 118 -22.17 -13.60 0.87
N SER A 119 -20.88 -13.77 0.66
CA SER A 119 -19.81 -13.70 1.67
C SER A 119 -18.64 -12.87 1.14
N TYR A 120 -17.64 -12.61 1.98
CA TYR A 120 -16.42 -11.91 1.56
C TYR A 120 -15.67 -12.65 0.46
N THR A 121 -15.48 -13.95 0.61
CA THR A 121 -14.77 -14.80 -0.37
C THR A 121 -15.65 -15.27 -1.53
N GLY A 122 -16.98 -15.13 -1.44
CA GLY A 122 -17.94 -15.75 -2.35
C GLY A 122 -18.22 -17.22 -2.04
N GLU A 123 -17.57 -17.82 -1.03
CA GLU A 123 -17.78 -19.17 -0.53
C GLU A 123 -18.67 -19.18 0.72
N ASP A 124 -19.10 -20.36 1.18
CA ASP A 124 -19.67 -20.47 2.52
C ASP A 124 -18.63 -20.06 3.54
N SER A 125 -19.01 -19.20 4.49
CA SER A 125 -18.09 -18.66 5.49
C SER A 125 -18.75 -18.62 6.86
N VAL A 126 -17.93 -18.82 7.88
CA VAL A 126 -18.33 -18.73 9.30
C VAL A 126 -17.33 -17.86 10.03
N GLU A 127 -17.83 -16.96 10.88
CA GLU A 127 -17.01 -16.20 11.80
C GLU A 127 -17.37 -16.56 13.23
N ILE A 128 -16.39 -17.03 14.00
CA ILE A 128 -16.52 -17.38 15.41
C ILE A 128 -15.92 -16.25 16.24
N SER A 129 -16.78 -15.52 16.95
CA SER A 129 -16.38 -14.49 17.90
C SER A 129 -16.26 -15.11 19.29
N CYS A 130 -15.05 -15.19 19.82
CA CYS A 130 -14.70 -15.76 21.12
C CYS A 130 -13.95 -14.75 21.98
N HIS A 131 -13.58 -15.10 23.20
CA HIS A 131 -12.69 -14.27 24.00
C HIS A 131 -11.30 -14.20 23.34
N GLY A 132 -10.69 -12.99 23.31
CA GLY A 132 -9.43 -12.71 22.61
C GLY A 132 -8.17 -13.24 23.29
N SER A 133 -8.30 -14.19 24.21
CA SER A 133 -7.18 -14.89 24.83
C SER A 133 -6.42 -15.71 23.79
N SER A 134 -5.09 -15.61 23.76
CA SER A 134 -4.23 -16.40 22.87
C SER A 134 -4.46 -17.92 23.06
N TYR A 135 -4.75 -18.34 24.29
CA TYR A 135 -5.09 -19.74 24.58
C TYR A 135 -6.38 -20.17 23.89
N VAL A 136 -7.48 -19.40 24.07
CA VAL A 136 -8.79 -19.71 23.47
C VAL A 136 -8.68 -19.74 21.95
N LEU A 137 -8.07 -18.72 21.35
CA LEU A 137 -7.87 -18.65 19.91
C LEU A 137 -7.09 -19.84 19.36
N SER A 138 -6.02 -20.25 20.06
CA SER A 138 -5.21 -21.42 19.67
C SER A 138 -5.98 -22.72 19.79
N GLN A 139 -6.80 -22.90 20.86
CA GLN A 139 -7.62 -24.09 21.03
C GLN A 139 -8.69 -24.21 19.93
N VAL A 140 -9.41 -23.13 19.62
CA VAL A 140 -10.42 -23.13 18.56
C VAL A 140 -9.77 -23.39 17.19
N MET A 141 -8.62 -22.79 16.89
CA MET A 141 -7.87 -23.07 15.66
C MET A 141 -7.44 -24.54 15.56
N MET A 142 -6.98 -25.13 16.67
CA MET A 142 -6.60 -26.53 16.70
C MET A 142 -7.80 -27.45 16.44
N LEU A 143 -8.94 -27.18 17.09
CA LEU A 143 -10.18 -27.94 16.89
C LEU A 143 -10.67 -27.87 15.43
N LEU A 144 -10.63 -26.67 14.81
CA LEU A 144 -10.99 -26.52 13.40
C LEU A 144 -10.06 -27.30 12.47
N THR A 145 -8.75 -27.25 12.75
CA THR A 145 -7.75 -27.98 11.95
C THR A 145 -7.91 -29.50 12.09
N GLN A 146 -8.17 -30.01 13.28
CA GLN A 146 -8.46 -31.43 13.54
C GLN A 146 -9.73 -31.90 12.82
N ASN A 147 -10.70 -31.00 12.59
CA ASN A 147 -11.95 -31.31 11.89
C ASN A 147 -11.91 -31.07 10.38
N GLY A 148 -10.76 -30.72 9.81
CA GLY A 148 -10.54 -30.67 8.36
C GLY A 148 -10.29 -29.27 7.78
N CYS A 149 -10.26 -28.20 8.59
CA CYS A 149 -9.80 -26.91 8.12
C CYS A 149 -8.28 -26.88 7.91
N GLN A 150 -7.82 -26.12 6.94
CA GLN A 150 -6.41 -25.80 6.76
C GLN A 150 -6.15 -24.36 7.23
N PRO A 151 -5.02 -24.11 7.93
CA PRO A 151 -4.63 -22.73 8.21
C PRO A 151 -4.45 -21.92 6.91
N ALA A 152 -5.09 -20.77 6.84
CA ALA A 152 -5.00 -19.88 5.68
C ALA A 152 -3.61 -19.26 5.56
N GLY A 153 -3.10 -19.14 4.33
CA GLY A 153 -1.93 -18.34 4.02
C GLY A 153 -2.21 -16.83 4.11
N PRO A 154 -1.15 -16.00 4.19
CA PRO A 154 -1.31 -14.55 4.17
C PRO A 154 -2.08 -14.06 2.94
N GLY A 155 -3.17 -13.31 3.14
CA GLY A 155 -4.01 -12.78 2.07
C GLY A 155 -4.90 -13.78 1.34
N GLU A 156 -4.95 -15.07 1.77
CA GLU A 156 -5.68 -16.12 1.06
C GLU A 156 -7.19 -15.86 0.95
N PHE A 157 -7.82 -15.27 1.96
CA PHE A 157 -9.25 -14.89 1.87
C PHE A 157 -9.50 -13.87 0.76
N THR A 158 -8.63 -12.85 0.63
CA THR A 158 -8.72 -11.85 -0.42
C THR A 158 -8.41 -12.46 -1.80
N GLN A 159 -7.44 -13.37 -1.86
CA GLN A 159 -7.13 -14.13 -3.09
C GLN A 159 -8.34 -14.94 -3.56
N ARG A 160 -9.05 -15.62 -2.65
CA ARG A 160 -10.28 -16.37 -2.98
C ARG A 160 -11.41 -15.43 -3.43
N ALA A 161 -11.57 -14.28 -2.77
CA ALA A 161 -12.52 -13.25 -3.19
C ALA A 161 -12.25 -12.78 -4.63
N PHE A 162 -10.99 -12.55 -4.99
CA PHE A 162 -10.58 -12.22 -6.36
C PHE A 162 -10.87 -13.37 -7.34
N LEU A 163 -10.49 -14.59 -7.02
CA LEU A 163 -10.70 -15.77 -7.89
C LEU A 163 -12.19 -16.07 -8.11
N ASN A 164 -13.03 -15.81 -7.11
CA ASN A 164 -14.49 -15.96 -7.18
C ASN A 164 -15.21 -14.73 -7.77
N GLY A 165 -14.46 -13.75 -8.29
CA GLY A 165 -15.02 -12.58 -8.97
C GLY A 165 -15.75 -11.59 -8.05
N LYS A 166 -15.49 -11.61 -6.74
CA LYS A 166 -16.05 -10.65 -5.78
C LYS A 166 -15.40 -9.28 -5.86
N MET A 167 -14.17 -9.25 -6.29
CA MET A 167 -13.36 -8.05 -6.51
C MET A 167 -12.34 -8.28 -7.60
N ASP A 168 -11.86 -7.22 -8.22
CA ASP A 168 -10.74 -7.27 -9.15
C ASP A 168 -9.38 -7.18 -8.41
N LEU A 169 -8.28 -7.29 -9.17
CA LEU A 169 -6.94 -7.31 -8.59
C LEU A 169 -6.57 -5.98 -7.93
N SER A 170 -7.00 -4.85 -8.51
CA SER A 170 -6.78 -3.51 -7.95
C SER A 170 -7.51 -3.35 -6.61
N GLN A 171 -8.76 -3.81 -6.54
CA GLN A 171 -9.55 -3.82 -5.30
C GLN A 171 -8.93 -4.74 -4.24
N ALA A 172 -8.39 -5.91 -4.65
CA ALA A 172 -7.71 -6.83 -3.74
C ALA A 172 -6.43 -6.22 -3.13
N GLU A 173 -5.66 -5.47 -3.93
CA GLU A 173 -4.51 -4.70 -3.43
C GLU A 173 -4.95 -3.59 -2.47
N ALA A 174 -6.05 -2.89 -2.81
CA ALA A 174 -6.60 -1.82 -1.98
C ALA A 174 -7.06 -2.29 -0.59
N VAL A 175 -7.45 -3.55 -0.42
CA VAL A 175 -7.77 -4.12 0.92
C VAL A 175 -6.55 -4.06 1.83
N ALA A 176 -5.37 -4.46 1.33
CA ALA A 176 -4.14 -4.41 2.11
C ALA A 176 -3.74 -2.96 2.44
N ASP A 177 -3.88 -2.05 1.46
CA ASP A 177 -3.60 -0.63 1.65
C ASP A 177 -4.54 0.01 2.67
N LEU A 178 -5.83 -0.36 2.66
CA LEU A 178 -6.82 0.13 3.63
C LEU A 178 -6.50 -0.32 5.06
N ILE A 179 -6.10 -1.60 5.23
CA ILE A 179 -5.72 -2.15 6.55
C ILE A 179 -4.46 -1.48 7.10
N SER A 180 -3.49 -1.15 6.23
CA SER A 180 -2.23 -0.52 6.60
C SER A 180 -2.29 1.01 6.67
N SER A 181 -3.42 1.63 6.32
CA SER A 181 -3.57 3.08 6.31
C SER A 181 -3.43 3.67 7.73
N THR A 182 -2.56 4.66 7.89
CA THR A 182 -2.27 5.32 9.17
C THR A 182 -2.79 6.76 9.23
N ASN A 183 -3.25 7.31 8.11
CA ASN A 183 -3.75 8.68 8.02
C ASN A 183 -4.94 8.77 7.07
N LYS A 184 -5.65 9.92 7.13
CA LYS A 184 -6.86 10.14 6.33
C LYS A 184 -6.60 10.06 4.83
N ALA A 185 -5.50 10.62 4.35
CA ALA A 185 -5.21 10.65 2.92
C ALA A 185 -5.00 9.25 2.34
N THR A 186 -4.22 8.39 3.03
CA THR A 186 -4.02 6.99 2.63
C THR A 186 -5.29 6.16 2.73
N HIS A 187 -6.12 6.41 3.76
CA HIS A 187 -7.43 5.78 3.91
C HIS A 187 -8.37 6.12 2.75
N ASP A 188 -8.56 7.41 2.46
CA ASP A 188 -9.48 7.88 1.41
C ASP A 188 -9.06 7.34 0.03
N MET A 189 -7.76 7.31 -0.23
CA MET A 189 -7.18 6.76 -1.46
C MET A 189 -7.43 5.25 -1.58
N ALA A 190 -7.16 4.47 -0.54
CA ALA A 190 -7.41 3.03 -0.54
C ALA A 190 -8.91 2.72 -0.67
N LEU A 191 -9.76 3.51 -0.02
CA LEU A 191 -11.22 3.38 -0.11
C LEU A 191 -11.74 3.70 -1.52
N SER A 192 -11.23 4.74 -2.19
CA SER A 192 -11.53 5.07 -3.58
C SER A 192 -11.18 3.91 -4.52
N GLN A 193 -10.01 3.32 -4.34
CA GLN A 193 -9.54 2.18 -5.13
C GLN A 193 -10.39 0.92 -4.87
N LEU A 194 -10.76 0.66 -3.61
CA LEU A 194 -11.64 -0.44 -3.23
C LEU A 194 -13.06 -0.29 -3.81
N LYS A 195 -13.57 0.93 -3.94
CA LYS A 195 -14.83 1.24 -4.63
C LYS A 195 -14.79 0.99 -6.14
N GLY A 196 -13.62 0.69 -6.71
CA GLY A 196 -13.43 0.33 -8.12
C GLY A 196 -13.29 1.52 -9.06
N HIS A 197 -13.05 2.74 -8.57
CA HIS A 197 -12.91 3.93 -9.43
C HIS A 197 -11.78 3.76 -10.43
N PHE A 198 -10.63 3.20 -10.02
CA PHE A 198 -9.51 2.92 -10.92
C PHE A 198 -9.85 1.90 -12.00
N SER A 199 -10.54 0.81 -11.65
CA SER A 199 -10.95 -0.23 -12.60
C SER A 199 -11.97 0.27 -13.61
N ASN A 200 -12.88 1.15 -13.17
CA ASN A 200 -13.83 1.81 -14.07
C ASN A 200 -13.11 2.70 -15.08
N GLU A 201 -12.17 3.52 -14.64
CA GLU A 201 -11.36 4.38 -15.52
C GLU A 201 -10.58 3.56 -16.56
N LEU A 202 -9.95 2.45 -16.13
CA LEU A 202 -9.27 1.55 -17.06
C LEU A 202 -10.24 0.92 -18.07
N SER A 203 -11.47 0.60 -17.66
CA SER A 203 -12.49 0.06 -18.55
C SER A 203 -12.94 1.08 -19.58
N GLU A 204 -13.09 2.35 -19.20
CA GLU A 204 -13.38 3.45 -20.13
C GLU A 204 -12.23 3.69 -21.10
N LEU A 205 -10.98 3.76 -20.61
CA LEU A 205 -9.79 3.88 -21.46
C LEU A 205 -9.69 2.74 -22.47
N ARG A 206 -9.97 1.50 -22.02
CA ARG A 206 -10.02 0.33 -22.89
C ARG A 206 -11.10 0.47 -23.98
N ALA A 207 -12.29 0.96 -23.63
CA ALA A 207 -13.36 1.18 -24.59
C ALA A 207 -12.99 2.25 -25.63
N HIS A 208 -12.34 3.34 -25.21
CA HIS A 208 -11.82 4.36 -26.10
C HIS A 208 -10.73 3.84 -27.04
N LEU A 209 -9.78 3.04 -26.54
CA LEU A 209 -8.76 2.39 -27.34
C LEU A 209 -9.36 1.43 -28.39
N LEU A 210 -10.34 0.61 -27.98
CA LEU A 210 -11.03 -0.27 -28.93
C LEU A 210 -11.78 0.52 -30.01
N LYS A 211 -12.45 1.63 -29.65
CA LYS A 211 -13.09 2.51 -30.60
C LYS A 211 -12.06 3.09 -31.58
N LEU A 212 -10.94 3.60 -31.06
CA LEU A 212 -9.84 4.13 -31.90
C LEU A 212 -9.31 3.07 -32.88
N THR A 213 -9.05 1.85 -32.37
CA THR A 213 -8.58 0.75 -33.21
C THR A 213 -9.59 0.39 -34.31
N SER A 214 -10.88 0.28 -33.96
CA SER A 214 -11.93 -0.03 -34.96
C SER A 214 -12.08 1.05 -36.03
N LEU A 215 -11.93 2.33 -35.66
CA LEU A 215 -11.95 3.43 -36.63
C LEU A 215 -10.72 3.41 -37.56
N LEU A 216 -9.56 3.08 -37.03
CA LEU A 216 -8.31 2.92 -37.82
C LEU A 216 -8.37 1.71 -38.74
N GLU A 217 -8.91 0.56 -38.27
CA GLU A 217 -9.12 -0.62 -39.11
C GLU A 217 -10.07 -0.31 -40.30
N LEU A 218 -11.15 0.39 -39.99
CA LEU A 218 -12.13 0.81 -41.02
C LEU A 218 -11.49 1.73 -42.08
N GLU A 219 -10.66 2.69 -41.67
CA GLU A 219 -9.93 3.59 -42.58
C GLU A 219 -8.91 2.81 -43.43
N ILE A 220 -8.26 1.81 -42.89
CA ILE A 220 -7.30 0.95 -43.61
C ILE A 220 -8.00 0.05 -44.62
N ASP A 221 -9.09 -0.64 -44.20
CA ASP A 221 -9.82 -1.59 -45.06
C ASP A 221 -10.45 -0.93 -46.27
N PHE A 222 -10.87 0.34 -46.13
CA PHE A 222 -11.50 1.09 -47.21
C PHE A 222 -10.58 2.14 -47.86
N SER A 223 -9.28 2.12 -47.59
CA SER A 223 -8.28 3.06 -48.11
C SER A 223 -8.19 3.06 -49.66
N ASP A 224 -8.64 1.99 -50.33
CA ASP A 224 -8.64 1.87 -51.81
C ASP A 224 -9.79 2.64 -52.47
N HIS A 225 -10.73 3.18 -51.70
CA HIS A 225 -11.83 4.01 -52.21
C HIS A 225 -11.52 5.48 -51.98
N GLU A 226 -10.89 6.11 -52.97
CA GLU A 226 -10.39 7.51 -52.93
C GLU A 226 -11.47 8.59 -52.65
N GLU A 227 -12.77 8.28 -52.71
CA GLU A 227 -13.87 9.24 -52.62
C GLU A 227 -14.64 9.24 -51.30
N LEU A 228 -14.33 8.33 -50.34
CA LEU A 228 -15.08 8.20 -49.11
C LEU A 228 -14.17 8.25 -47.88
N GLU A 229 -14.25 9.34 -47.10
CA GLU A 229 -13.70 9.36 -45.76
C GLU A 229 -14.66 8.58 -44.81
N PHE A 230 -14.25 7.39 -44.39
CA PHE A 230 -15.09 6.53 -43.53
C PHE A 230 -14.94 6.87 -42.04
N ALA A 231 -13.84 7.53 -41.65
CA ALA A 231 -13.65 8.03 -40.29
C ALA A 231 -13.24 9.52 -40.35
N ASP A 232 -13.90 10.35 -39.56
CA ASP A 232 -13.49 11.74 -39.39
C ASP A 232 -12.14 11.78 -38.66
N ARG A 233 -11.07 12.19 -39.36
CA ARG A 233 -9.72 12.30 -38.80
C ARG A 233 -9.67 13.21 -37.59
N SER A 234 -10.56 14.21 -37.51
CA SER A 234 -10.68 15.08 -36.33
C SER A 234 -11.17 14.31 -35.11
N GLU A 235 -12.10 13.35 -35.27
CA GLU A 235 -12.55 12.47 -34.22
C GLU A 235 -11.44 11.52 -33.74
N LEU A 236 -10.65 10.95 -34.67
CA LEU A 236 -9.51 10.11 -34.35
C LEU A 236 -8.46 10.85 -33.49
N TYR A 237 -8.08 12.06 -33.92
CA TYR A 237 -7.14 12.89 -33.17
C TYR A 237 -7.71 13.33 -31.82
N ALA A 238 -8.98 13.69 -31.75
CA ALA A 238 -9.62 14.06 -30.48
C ALA A 238 -9.63 12.90 -29.49
N LEU A 239 -9.97 11.70 -29.96
CA LEU A 239 -9.98 10.48 -29.14
C LEU A 239 -8.57 10.07 -28.68
N ALA A 240 -7.58 10.11 -29.58
CA ALA A 240 -6.18 9.83 -29.23
C ALA A 240 -5.64 10.82 -28.20
N ASN A 241 -5.92 12.11 -28.35
CA ASN A 241 -5.52 13.15 -27.41
C ASN A 241 -6.21 13.01 -26.06
N ASP A 242 -7.46 12.57 -26.02
CA ASP A 242 -8.19 12.32 -24.78
C ASP A 242 -7.56 11.15 -24.02
N ILE A 243 -7.31 10.03 -24.69
CA ILE A 243 -6.61 8.87 -24.13
C ILE A 243 -5.25 9.28 -23.57
N HIS A 244 -4.46 10.01 -24.37
CA HIS A 244 -3.14 10.48 -23.95
C HIS A 244 -3.19 11.35 -22.70
N ARG A 245 -4.12 12.33 -22.64
CA ARG A 245 -4.28 13.19 -21.46
C ARG A 245 -4.63 12.38 -20.19
N ARG A 246 -5.55 11.42 -20.30
CA ARG A 246 -5.95 10.55 -19.19
C ARG A 246 -4.79 9.68 -18.71
N LEU A 247 -4.04 9.05 -19.63
CA LEU A 247 -2.87 8.24 -19.28
C LEU A 247 -1.78 9.06 -18.58
N VAL A 248 -1.47 10.26 -19.09
CA VAL A 248 -0.49 11.17 -18.46
C VAL A 248 -0.97 11.62 -17.08
N SER A 249 -2.25 11.90 -16.91
CA SER A 249 -2.83 12.26 -15.61
C SER A 249 -2.71 11.12 -14.61
N LEU A 250 -3.05 9.88 -15.01
CA LEU A 250 -2.91 8.69 -14.18
C LEU A 250 -1.44 8.41 -13.83
N ALA A 251 -0.52 8.52 -14.79
CA ALA A 251 0.91 8.34 -14.52
C ALA A 251 1.45 9.37 -13.52
N ARG A 252 1.07 10.65 -13.65
CA ARG A 252 1.45 11.70 -12.70
C ARG A 252 0.87 11.47 -11.30
N SER A 253 -0.33 10.89 -11.20
CA SER A 253 -0.95 10.60 -9.91
C SER A 253 -0.14 9.59 -9.08
N PHE A 254 0.68 8.75 -9.73
CA PHE A 254 1.54 7.78 -9.03
C PHE A 254 2.58 8.45 -8.13
N GLU A 255 3.19 9.56 -8.55
CA GLU A 255 4.16 10.26 -7.71
C GLU A 255 3.53 10.75 -6.40
N VAL A 256 2.29 11.26 -6.50
CA VAL A 256 1.50 11.71 -5.36
C VAL A 256 1.08 10.52 -4.49
N GLY A 257 0.53 9.47 -5.11
CA GLY A 257 0.11 8.25 -4.40
C GLY A 257 1.25 7.56 -3.67
N ASN A 258 2.40 7.43 -4.33
CA ASN A 258 3.59 6.85 -3.73
C ASN A 258 4.12 7.70 -2.55
N ALA A 259 4.11 9.03 -2.70
CA ALA A 259 4.52 9.93 -1.63
C ALA A 259 3.58 9.85 -0.42
N LEU A 260 2.27 9.74 -0.64
CA LEU A 260 1.29 9.60 0.44
C LEU A 260 1.38 8.24 1.13
N LYS A 261 1.57 7.16 0.39
CA LYS A 261 1.63 5.79 0.91
C LYS A 261 2.90 5.53 1.72
N ASN A 262 4.05 5.95 1.20
CA ASN A 262 5.36 5.65 1.79
C ASN A 262 5.90 6.78 2.67
N GLY A 263 5.18 7.91 2.75
CA GLY A 263 5.64 9.13 3.40
C GLY A 263 6.63 9.91 2.54
N ILE A 264 6.59 11.23 2.70
CA ILE A 264 7.47 12.15 1.96
C ILE A 264 8.83 12.18 2.66
N PRO A 265 9.91 11.84 1.96
CA PRO A 265 11.23 11.84 2.57
C PRO A 265 11.73 13.28 2.74
N VAL A 266 12.09 13.62 3.99
CA VAL A 266 12.63 14.92 4.42
C VAL A 266 14.01 14.70 5.02
N ALA A 267 15.03 15.35 4.48
CA ALA A 267 16.38 15.33 5.05
C ALA A 267 16.61 16.54 5.93
N ILE A 268 17.17 16.33 7.13
CA ILE A 268 17.62 17.39 8.03
C ILE A 268 19.14 17.47 7.94
N VAL A 269 19.66 18.58 7.45
CA VAL A 269 21.10 18.81 7.25
C VAL A 269 21.57 20.06 8.00
N GLY A 270 22.86 20.13 8.31
CA GLY A 270 23.48 21.24 9.01
C GLY A 270 24.67 20.78 9.85
N ASN A 271 25.45 21.72 10.37
CA ASN A 271 26.64 21.46 11.14
C ASN A 271 26.37 20.69 12.45
N THR A 272 27.42 20.23 13.11
CA THR A 272 27.33 19.66 14.45
C THR A 272 26.80 20.71 15.45
N ASN A 273 25.99 20.26 16.41
CA ASN A 273 25.42 21.09 17.47
C ASN A 273 24.46 22.23 17.04
N VAL A 274 24.04 22.31 15.78
CA VAL A 274 23.01 23.29 15.34
C VAL A 274 21.60 22.95 15.84
N GLY A 275 21.39 21.75 16.43
CA GLY A 275 20.12 21.34 17.02
C GLY A 275 19.28 20.38 16.16
N LYS A 276 19.88 19.61 15.25
CA LYS A 276 19.18 18.65 14.39
C LYS A 276 18.33 17.64 15.18
N SER A 277 18.93 16.96 16.15
CA SER A 277 18.21 15.97 16.99
C SER A 277 17.12 16.62 17.85
N THR A 278 17.35 17.85 18.32
CA THR A 278 16.33 18.60 19.08
C THR A 278 15.16 18.97 18.19
N LEU A 279 15.42 19.40 16.95
CA LEU A 279 14.38 19.69 15.97
C LEU A 279 13.60 18.44 15.59
N LEU A 280 14.29 17.34 15.30
CA LEU A 280 13.65 16.07 14.98
C LEU A 280 12.72 15.63 16.11
N ASN A 281 13.19 15.62 17.36
CA ASN A 281 12.37 15.29 18.52
C ASN A 281 11.17 16.22 18.67
N SER A 282 11.34 17.52 18.35
CA SER A 282 10.24 18.50 18.40
C SER A 282 9.20 18.26 17.30
N LEU A 283 9.59 17.81 16.10
CA LEU A 283 8.70 17.48 14.98
C LEU A 283 8.01 16.12 15.16
N LEU A 284 8.65 15.17 15.85
CA LEU A 284 8.08 13.87 16.12
C LEU A 284 6.97 13.90 17.17
N HIS A 285 6.74 15.02 17.84
CA HIS A 285 5.77 15.21 18.93
C HIS A 285 5.49 13.90 19.69
N GLU A 286 5.47 13.86 21.00
CA GLU A 286 5.32 12.66 21.84
C GLU A 286 4.03 11.83 21.65
N GLU A 287 3.24 12.10 20.63
CA GLU A 287 2.27 11.16 20.12
C GLU A 287 2.99 10.05 19.31
N LYS A 288 3.68 9.18 20.03
CA LYS A 288 3.86 7.80 19.58
C LYS A 288 2.46 7.24 19.40
N ALA A 289 1.85 7.55 18.25
CA ALA A 289 0.75 6.75 17.77
C ALA A 289 1.20 5.30 17.89
N ILE A 290 0.34 4.48 18.46
CA ILE A 290 0.52 3.04 18.64
C ILE A 290 0.81 2.43 17.26
N VAL A 291 2.04 2.53 16.81
CA VAL A 291 2.52 1.76 15.68
C VAL A 291 2.72 0.37 16.27
N SER A 292 1.83 -0.54 15.91
CA SER A 292 1.89 -1.93 16.29
C SER A 292 3.32 -2.43 16.03
N ASN A 293 3.98 -2.92 17.07
CA ASN A 293 5.19 -3.71 16.97
C ASN A 293 4.90 -4.98 16.18
N VAL A 294 4.92 -4.91 14.87
CA VAL A 294 5.04 -6.08 14.03
C VAL A 294 6.50 -6.50 14.11
N HIS A 295 6.78 -7.37 15.08
CA HIS A 295 8.04 -8.09 15.15
C HIS A 295 8.17 -8.96 13.89
N GLY A 296 9.07 -8.60 13.00
CA GLY A 296 9.40 -9.52 11.90
C GLY A 296 9.99 -8.93 10.63
N THR A 297 10.73 -7.82 10.69
CA THR A 297 11.67 -7.52 9.60
C THR A 297 12.96 -6.98 10.18
N THR A 298 14.05 -7.68 9.84
CA THR A 298 15.47 -7.37 9.92
C THR A 298 15.85 -5.93 10.30
N ARG A 299 16.83 -5.82 11.20
CA ARG A 299 17.61 -4.66 11.63
C ARG A 299 18.06 -3.75 10.47
N ASP A 300 17.14 -2.98 9.90
CA ASP A 300 17.49 -1.91 8.96
C ASP A 300 16.79 -0.62 9.42
N PHE A 301 17.60 0.30 9.94
CA PHE A 301 17.39 1.73 10.13
C PHE A 301 16.00 2.19 10.65
N ILE A 302 16.00 2.77 11.85
CA ILE A 302 14.85 3.48 12.41
C ILE A 302 14.70 4.78 11.60
N GLU A 303 13.79 4.76 10.62
CA GLU A 303 13.29 5.98 9.99
C GLU A 303 12.15 6.51 10.86
N ASP A 304 12.30 7.71 11.38
CA ASP A 304 11.27 8.33 12.19
C ASP A 304 10.22 8.96 11.29
N THR A 305 8.96 8.61 11.50
CA THR A 305 7.83 9.14 10.72
C THR A 305 6.90 9.95 11.60
N THR A 306 6.36 11.04 11.06
CA THR A 306 5.33 11.84 11.72
C THR A 306 4.22 12.21 10.72
N ILE A 307 3.04 12.54 11.24
CA ILE A 307 1.90 13.00 10.44
C ILE A 307 1.70 14.49 10.69
N ILE A 308 1.89 15.32 9.66
CA ILE A 308 1.66 16.76 9.70
C ILE A 308 0.50 17.08 8.76
N ASN A 309 -0.58 17.65 9.27
CA ASN A 309 -1.80 17.99 8.51
C ASN A 309 -2.38 16.79 7.70
N GLY A 310 -2.30 15.58 8.27
CA GLY A 310 -2.82 14.37 7.63
C GLY A 310 -1.92 13.76 6.55
N ILE A 311 -0.72 14.30 6.35
CA ILE A 311 0.30 13.80 5.42
C ILE A 311 1.44 13.19 6.23
N GLN A 312 1.86 11.99 5.84
CA GLN A 312 3.00 11.32 6.47
C GLN A 312 4.32 11.84 5.91
N PHE A 313 5.21 12.28 6.80
CA PHE A 313 6.58 12.66 6.48
C PHE A 313 7.54 11.66 7.12
N ARG A 314 8.55 11.26 6.37
CA ARG A 314 9.60 10.35 6.78
C ARG A 314 10.90 11.11 6.89
N PHE A 315 11.36 11.34 8.14
CA PHE A 315 12.63 12.00 8.38
C PHE A 315 13.76 11.00 8.18
N VAL A 316 14.55 11.29 7.17
CA VAL A 316 15.75 10.51 6.87
C VAL A 316 16.83 11.04 7.79
N ASP A 317 17.24 10.22 8.77
CA ASP A 317 18.26 10.60 9.73
C ASP A 317 19.60 10.78 9.02
N THR A 318 19.96 12.05 8.81
CA THR A 318 21.30 12.44 8.39
C THR A 318 22.25 12.51 9.57
N ALA A 319 21.72 12.34 10.80
CA ALA A 319 22.46 12.30 12.04
C ALA A 319 22.67 10.87 12.57
N GLY A 320 22.96 9.89 11.70
CA GLY A 320 23.48 8.59 12.11
C GLY A 320 24.77 8.68 12.94
N ILE A 321 25.00 9.84 13.49
CA ILE A 321 26.02 10.22 14.46
C ILE A 321 25.31 10.44 15.79
N ARG A 322 24.81 9.34 16.39
CA ARG A 322 24.80 9.33 17.86
C ARG A 322 26.25 9.36 18.24
N ASP A 323 26.64 10.39 19.04
CA ASP A 323 27.96 10.56 19.62
C ASP A 323 28.56 9.22 20.07
N THR A 324 29.32 8.59 19.21
CA THR A 324 30.26 7.53 19.56
C THR A 324 31.58 7.95 18.94
N ASP A 325 32.51 8.33 19.81
CA ASP A 325 33.90 8.66 19.53
C ASP A 325 34.64 7.46 18.93
N ASP A 326 34.32 6.97 17.72
CA ASP A 326 35.15 5.98 17.04
C ASP A 326 34.98 5.98 15.52
N ILE A 327 36.06 6.23 14.82
CA ILE A 327 36.62 5.77 13.50
C ILE A 327 35.59 5.34 12.38
N VAL A 328 34.31 5.58 12.49
CA VAL A 328 33.28 5.22 11.50
C VAL A 328 32.85 6.44 10.65
N GLU A 329 33.56 7.54 10.78
CA GLU A 329 33.19 8.85 10.19
C GLU A 329 33.07 8.84 8.66
N ASN A 330 33.90 8.09 7.95
CA ASN A 330 33.89 8.09 6.48
C ASN A 330 32.79 7.21 5.86
N ILE A 331 32.32 6.16 6.54
CA ILE A 331 31.22 5.29 6.06
C ILE A 331 29.87 5.94 6.34
N GLY A 332 29.75 6.73 7.40
CA GLY A 332 28.56 7.52 7.73
C GLY A 332 28.27 8.62 6.73
N ILE A 333 29.28 9.31 6.26
CA ILE A 333 29.16 10.43 5.32
C ILE A 333 28.63 9.96 3.96
N GLU A 334 29.15 8.88 3.40
CA GLU A 334 28.75 8.38 2.09
C GLU A 334 27.29 7.85 2.09
N ARG A 335 26.85 7.24 3.18
CA ARG A 335 25.46 6.79 3.37
C ARG A 335 24.50 7.97 3.60
N THR A 336 24.94 9.00 4.30
CA THR A 336 24.17 10.26 4.47
C THR A 336 23.92 10.90 3.10
N TYR A 337 24.91 10.87 2.20
CA TYR A 337 24.78 11.40 0.84
C TYR A 337 23.78 10.61 -0.02
N GLN A 338 23.79 9.28 0.04
CA GLN A 338 22.83 8.45 -0.69
C GLN A 338 21.40 8.71 -0.22
N LYS A 339 21.18 8.85 1.08
CA LYS A 339 19.86 9.15 1.66
C LYS A 339 19.38 10.57 1.35
N MET A 340 20.28 11.54 1.28
CA MET A 340 19.91 12.89 0.81
C MET A 340 19.42 12.89 -0.65
N GLN A 341 19.91 11.97 -1.48
CA GLN A 341 19.42 11.86 -2.87
C GLN A 341 17.96 11.45 -2.95
N GLU A 342 17.48 10.65 -2.01
CA GLU A 342 16.07 10.22 -1.94
C GLU A 342 15.13 11.32 -1.41
N ALA A 343 15.67 12.32 -0.67
CA ALA A 343 14.85 13.36 -0.06
C ALA A 343 14.23 14.27 -1.11
N LYS A 344 12.92 14.56 -0.96
CA LYS A 344 12.20 15.57 -1.75
C LYS A 344 12.29 16.96 -1.15
N ILE A 345 12.41 17.03 0.18
CA ILE A 345 12.51 18.27 0.95
C ILE A 345 13.80 18.22 1.78
N VAL A 346 14.54 19.30 1.78
CA VAL A 346 15.76 19.46 2.57
C VAL A 346 15.54 20.59 3.57
N LEU A 347 15.67 20.27 4.86
CA LEU A 347 15.71 21.25 5.95
C LEU A 347 17.17 21.55 6.28
N TRP A 348 17.65 22.69 5.86
CA TRP A 348 19.01 23.12 6.18
C TRP A 348 19.03 23.95 7.46
N LEU A 349 19.51 23.33 8.55
CA LEU A 349 19.62 23.98 9.85
C LEU A 349 20.91 24.74 9.95
N ILE A 350 20.77 26.03 10.34
CA ILE A 350 21.87 26.92 10.62
C ILE A 350 21.62 27.65 11.96
N ASP A 351 22.64 27.92 12.73
CA ASP A 351 22.60 28.75 13.97
C ASP A 351 23.52 29.95 13.90
N GLN A 352 24.28 30.06 12.83
CA GLN A 352 25.16 31.18 12.49
C GLN A 352 25.12 31.37 10.97
N GLN A 353 25.75 32.45 10.51
CA GLN A 353 25.84 32.71 9.08
C GLN A 353 26.69 31.64 8.39
N PRO A 354 26.17 30.97 7.34
CA PRO A 354 26.89 29.91 6.64
C PRO A 354 28.06 30.49 5.84
N THR A 355 29.09 29.68 5.70
CA THR A 355 30.25 29.98 4.86
C THR A 355 29.93 29.75 3.37
N GLU A 356 30.74 30.35 2.49
CA GLU A 356 30.60 30.10 1.02
C GLU A 356 30.73 28.64 0.68
N ALA A 357 31.65 27.91 1.34
CA ALA A 357 31.86 26.48 1.10
C ALA A 357 30.63 25.60 1.50
N GLU A 358 29.98 25.91 2.64
CA GLU A 358 28.77 25.24 3.08
C GLU A 358 27.60 25.51 2.13
N THR A 359 27.53 26.72 1.61
CA THR A 359 26.48 27.13 0.68
C THR A 359 26.65 26.43 -0.66
N GLU A 360 27.89 26.29 -1.17
CA GLU A 360 28.19 25.58 -2.41
C GLU A 360 27.86 24.10 -2.28
N ASP A 361 28.23 23.46 -1.17
CA ASP A 361 27.91 22.07 -0.86
C ASP A 361 26.39 21.81 -0.81
N ILE A 362 25.62 22.72 -0.21
CA ILE A 362 24.16 22.64 -0.20
C ILE A 362 23.57 22.82 -1.60
N LYS A 363 24.07 23.73 -2.41
CA LYS A 363 23.60 23.95 -3.78
C LYS A 363 23.69 22.71 -4.63
N GLU A 364 24.84 22.02 -4.61
CA GLU A 364 25.03 20.78 -5.36
C GLU A 364 24.04 19.68 -4.93
N ARG A 365 23.68 19.64 -3.65
CA ARG A 365 22.84 18.56 -3.08
C ARG A 365 21.35 18.79 -3.19
N VAL A 366 20.93 20.03 -3.43
CA VAL A 366 19.51 20.46 -3.43
C VAL A 366 18.96 20.53 -4.85
N GLU A 367 19.75 20.23 -5.86
CA GLU A 367 19.30 20.24 -7.25
C GLU A 367 18.05 19.37 -7.43
N GLY A 368 16.95 19.98 -7.94
CA GLY A 368 15.65 19.32 -8.12
C GLY A 368 14.83 19.09 -6.84
N LYS A 369 15.25 19.62 -5.69
CA LYS A 369 14.57 19.45 -4.39
C LYS A 369 14.03 20.79 -3.86
N LYS A 370 13.12 20.71 -2.87
CA LYS A 370 12.62 21.89 -2.16
C LYS A 370 13.50 22.17 -0.94
N LEU A 371 14.08 23.37 -0.88
CA LEU A 371 14.93 23.80 0.23
C LEU A 371 14.16 24.68 1.21
N ILE A 372 14.27 24.35 2.50
CA ILE A 372 13.83 25.20 3.61
C ILE A 372 15.06 25.49 4.49
N VAL A 373 15.45 26.74 4.57
CA VAL A 373 16.52 27.18 5.47
C VAL A 373 15.91 27.45 6.84
N VAL A 374 16.36 26.72 7.85
CA VAL A 374 15.84 26.78 9.20
C VAL A 374 16.90 27.42 10.10
N ARG A 375 16.70 28.69 10.50
CA ARG A 375 17.57 29.38 11.46
C ARG A 375 17.12 29.03 12.88
N ASN A 376 17.94 28.24 13.57
CA ASN A 376 17.64 27.75 14.91
C ASN A 376 18.30 28.59 15.99
N LYS A 377 17.88 28.42 17.24
CA LYS A 377 18.41 29.08 18.44
C LYS A 377 18.14 30.60 18.50
N ILE A 378 16.99 31.05 17.98
CA ILE A 378 16.58 32.47 18.07
C ILE A 378 16.43 32.98 19.50
N ASP A 379 16.40 32.09 20.47
CA ASP A 379 16.39 32.39 21.91
C ASP A 379 17.73 32.93 22.43
N GLN A 380 18.80 32.87 21.63
CA GLN A 380 20.15 33.35 22.05
C GLN A 380 20.54 34.73 21.52
N ASP A 381 19.58 35.52 21.01
CA ASP A 381 19.78 36.88 20.47
C ASP A 381 20.87 37.02 19.38
N ILE A 382 21.26 35.92 18.72
CA ILE A 382 22.35 35.90 17.74
C ILE A 382 21.90 36.44 16.37
N HIS A 383 20.58 36.54 16.14
CA HIS A 383 20.00 36.78 14.80
C HIS A 383 19.19 38.08 14.72
N SER A 384 19.85 39.22 14.55
CA SER A 384 19.10 40.47 14.43
C SER A 384 19.65 41.49 13.42
N SER A 385 20.08 41.05 12.23
CA SER A 385 20.37 42.02 11.17
C SER A 385 19.76 41.67 9.82
N THR A 386 19.07 42.63 9.18
CA THR A 386 18.60 42.57 7.80
C THR A 386 19.73 42.31 6.81
N ALA A 387 20.96 42.62 7.13
CA ALA A 387 22.15 42.38 6.34
C ALA A 387 22.46 40.88 6.16
N GLU A 388 22.07 40.01 7.12
CA GLU A 388 22.29 38.56 7.04
C GLU A 388 21.33 37.88 6.07
N SER A 389 20.09 38.38 5.96
CA SER A 389 19.12 37.86 4.97
C SER A 389 19.51 38.21 3.54
N ASP A 390 20.10 39.40 3.34
CA ASP A 390 20.56 39.85 2.02
C ASP A 390 21.77 39.03 1.53
N LEU A 391 22.67 38.67 2.45
CA LEU A 391 23.83 37.85 2.14
C LEU A 391 23.44 36.42 1.81
N LEU A 392 22.53 35.81 2.57
CA LEU A 392 22.00 34.48 2.32
C LEU A 392 21.30 34.41 0.95
N SER A 393 20.52 35.44 0.61
CA SER A 393 19.86 35.54 -0.69
C SER A 393 20.85 35.67 -1.86
N ALA A 394 21.96 36.38 -1.66
CA ALA A 394 23.03 36.48 -2.64
C ALA A 394 23.76 35.12 -2.81
N LEU A 395 24.06 34.45 -1.70
CA LEU A 395 24.73 33.17 -1.68
C LEU A 395 23.85 32.03 -2.32
N LEU A 396 22.55 32.01 -2.09
CA LEU A 396 21.61 31.03 -2.65
C LEU A 396 20.98 31.47 -3.99
N SER A 397 21.59 32.45 -4.67
CA SER A 397 21.09 32.93 -5.97
C SER A 397 20.89 31.77 -6.95
N GLY A 398 19.70 31.71 -7.58
CA GLY A 398 19.34 30.66 -8.55
C GLY A 398 18.64 29.45 -7.94
N ILE A 399 18.46 29.35 -6.61
CA ILE A 399 17.72 28.29 -5.95
C ILE A 399 16.46 28.88 -5.32
N GLU A 400 15.32 28.20 -5.53
CA GLU A 400 14.08 28.52 -4.82
C GLU A 400 14.13 27.96 -3.40
N TYR A 401 14.05 28.82 -2.40
CA TYR A 401 14.06 28.42 -1.00
C TYR A 401 13.09 29.23 -0.15
N LYS A 402 12.69 28.66 0.99
CA LYS A 402 11.95 29.36 2.06
C LYS A 402 12.79 29.45 3.30
N THR A 403 12.56 30.46 4.14
CA THR A 403 13.27 30.62 5.40
C THR A 403 12.31 30.64 6.58
N VAL A 404 12.75 30.12 7.72
CA VAL A 404 12.01 30.17 8.98
C VAL A 404 12.96 30.26 10.14
N ASP A 405 12.60 31.08 11.12
CA ASP A 405 13.36 31.31 12.35
C ASP A 405 12.70 30.56 13.49
N ILE A 406 13.44 29.64 14.15
CA ILE A 406 12.88 28.77 15.18
C ILE A 406 13.72 28.71 16.44
N SER A 407 13.11 28.32 17.56
CA SER A 407 13.83 27.72 18.67
C SER A 407 13.32 26.30 18.87
N ALA A 408 14.08 25.30 18.39
CA ALA A 408 13.74 23.91 18.53
C ALA A 408 13.64 23.47 20.01
N LYS A 409 14.40 24.14 20.90
CA LYS A 409 14.40 23.86 22.34
C LYS A 409 13.11 24.28 23.02
N TYR A 410 12.54 25.40 22.63
CA TYR A 410 11.33 25.98 23.23
C TYR A 410 10.07 25.79 22.38
N GLY A 411 10.16 25.15 21.24
CA GLY A 411 9.04 24.93 20.32
C GLY A 411 8.58 26.18 19.56
N THR A 412 9.36 27.27 19.61
CA THR A 412 8.97 28.53 18.97
C THR A 412 9.00 28.38 17.45
N ASN A 413 7.90 28.79 16.81
CA ASN A 413 7.70 28.74 15.36
C ASN A 413 7.78 27.31 14.72
N ILE A 414 7.71 26.24 15.51
CA ILE A 414 7.63 24.88 14.96
C ILE A 414 6.37 24.70 14.11
N PRO A 415 5.15 25.17 14.52
CA PRO A 415 3.98 25.08 13.65
C PRO A 415 4.12 25.80 12.30
N LEU A 416 4.88 26.90 12.25
CA LEU A 416 5.18 27.59 11.00
C LEU A 416 6.11 26.75 10.11
N LEU A 417 7.12 26.11 10.68
CA LEU A 417 7.98 25.17 9.95
C LEU A 417 7.18 23.99 9.40
N GLU A 418 6.28 23.41 10.19
CA GLU A 418 5.37 22.32 9.74
C GLU A 418 4.50 22.76 8.55
N GLN A 419 3.96 23.97 8.60
CA GLN A 419 3.22 24.53 7.48
C GLN A 419 4.09 24.65 6.22
N LEU A 420 5.33 25.14 6.36
CA LEU A 420 6.26 25.25 5.23
C LEU A 420 6.66 23.89 4.65
N ILE A 421 6.81 22.86 5.49
CA ILE A 421 7.06 21.47 5.05
C ILE A 421 5.89 20.97 4.23
N VAL A 422 4.64 21.18 4.68
CA VAL A 422 3.43 20.78 3.94
C VAL A 422 3.32 21.53 2.62
N GLU A 423 3.59 22.82 2.59
CA GLU A 423 3.60 23.61 1.35
C GLU A 423 4.70 23.15 0.38
N ALA A 424 5.91 22.84 0.89
CA ALA A 424 7.01 22.32 0.07
C ALA A 424 6.72 20.95 -0.51
N ALA A 425 5.93 20.14 0.18
CA ALA A 425 5.45 18.84 -0.31
C ALA A 425 4.61 18.96 -1.59
N ASN A 426 3.97 20.13 -1.79
CA ASN A 426 3.17 20.46 -2.98
C ASN A 426 2.19 19.33 -3.39
N ILE A 427 1.55 18.71 -2.40
CA ILE A 427 0.56 17.66 -2.65
C ILE A 427 -0.77 18.32 -2.98
N PRO A 428 -1.38 18.03 -4.13
CA PRO A 428 -2.71 18.49 -4.45
C PRO A 428 -3.72 17.94 -3.43
N GLN A 429 -4.76 18.71 -3.12
CA GLN A 429 -5.87 18.20 -2.33
C GLN A 429 -6.56 17.07 -3.12
N ILE A 430 -6.49 15.86 -2.57
CA ILE A 430 -7.14 14.69 -3.16
C ILE A 430 -8.56 14.62 -2.63
N SER A 431 -9.53 14.57 -3.53
CA SER A 431 -10.93 14.30 -3.22
C SER A 431 -11.21 12.78 -3.29
N GLU A 432 -12.33 12.33 -2.70
CA GLU A 432 -12.73 10.91 -2.79
C GLU A 432 -12.99 10.44 -4.23
N SER A 433 -13.19 11.35 -5.17
CA SER A 433 -13.40 11.06 -6.59
C SER A 433 -12.09 10.96 -7.39
N ASP A 434 -10.97 11.41 -6.83
CA ASP A 434 -9.71 11.43 -7.57
C ASP A 434 -9.09 10.03 -7.63
N ILE A 435 -8.67 9.65 -8.83
CA ILE A 435 -8.02 8.36 -9.06
C ILE A 435 -6.52 8.55 -8.89
N VAL A 436 -5.99 7.95 -7.83
CA VAL A 436 -4.57 8.00 -7.51
C VAL A 436 -3.98 6.60 -7.55
N ILE A 437 -2.92 6.42 -8.32
CA ILE A 437 -2.22 5.15 -8.44
C ILE A 437 -1.18 5.03 -7.31
N THR A 438 -1.18 3.89 -6.60
CA THR A 438 -0.23 3.60 -5.52
C THR A 438 0.75 2.49 -5.84
N SER A 439 0.43 1.66 -6.84
CA SER A 439 1.22 0.49 -7.22
C SER A 439 2.21 0.82 -8.34
N ALA A 440 3.50 0.57 -8.10
CA ALA A 440 4.55 0.70 -9.12
C ALA A 440 4.29 -0.18 -10.34
N ARG A 441 3.61 -1.34 -10.15
CA ARG A 441 3.21 -2.22 -11.24
C ARG A 441 2.20 -1.55 -12.18
N HIS A 442 1.19 -0.85 -11.63
CA HIS A 442 0.22 -0.11 -12.42
C HIS A 442 0.88 1.04 -13.18
N TYR A 443 1.76 1.78 -12.50
CA TYR A 443 2.54 2.86 -13.12
C TYR A 443 3.39 2.36 -14.30
N SER A 444 4.15 1.26 -14.10
CA SER A 444 4.97 0.67 -15.17
C SER A 444 4.16 0.17 -16.37
N ALA A 445 2.89 -0.20 -16.16
CA ALA A 445 2.01 -0.64 -17.25
C ALA A 445 1.39 0.53 -18.05
N LEU A 446 1.41 1.75 -17.50
CA LEU A 446 0.87 2.95 -18.14
C LEU A 446 1.93 3.72 -18.95
N LEU A 447 3.23 3.48 -18.71
CA LEU A 447 4.36 4.02 -19.47
C LEU A 447 4.62 3.20 -20.73
#